data_1a4af107bf5f0621260e671c67d0a258
#
_entry.id   1a4af107bf5f0621260e671c67d0a258
#
_cell.length_a   1.000
_cell.length_b   1.000
_cell.length_c   1.000
_cell.angle_alpha   90.00
_cell.angle_beta   90.00
_cell.angle_gamma   90.00
#
_symmetry.space_group_name_H-M   'P 1'
#
loop_
_entity.id
_entity.type
_entity.pdbx_description
1 polymer ?
#
loop_
_entity_poly.entity_id
_entity_poly.type
_entity_poly.pdbx_seq_one_letter_code
_entity_poly.pdbx_strand_id
1 'polypeptide(L)'
;MAVKLKQERVDTLVAECRPGMKPKDVIDAGGPGLILRLKPRGAHWGLKFERGDKTLRMKIGTPDLLTLEQARYIAGKARSYLDAGNLVAPSEDWLRDRYVELELAKPARKRDPVLVAKFEEDVKHLMKWRFDEARDEFLAEVKRTLRHDTWVDYRAMLYHPELEPVMLMQVRHITQQHLAILVAEIHRTGTERKAEKLASVLRPMWTFLCESHRQHLTGVTTPMPMLKAPKRSAGVKPRSNGKVPGAHVATPSEIGFVIAVARSGVIERSLSVAMELMVATGQRRRPVASALRVDFVDWVEMPGWGIWSMGPAHRKTAAKRQDKHRHVIPLPPALWERLKAQMARTADKASEYVFPQLRARKKGGRVDGHLSAAALNHRLLDMGVWASPHDLRRGLSSACQNRLGVERPDVKLVLDHNEGIPTNDVLEAHYTVHDRLDKKGPVMEVWWPWFEAQAAAATLPPLAELRKEIARRRREREAEGKAKTAARKAAREAAEKAKAEAAALAAAGGHAVAA
;
A
#
# COMPACT_ATOMS: atom_id res chain seq x y z
N MET A 1 11.82 36.84 -51.22
CA MET A 1 11.34 36.45 -52.54
C MET A 1 10.86 35.01 -52.51
N ALA A 2 9.77 34.68 -53.20
CA ALA A 2 9.31 33.31 -53.35
C ALA A 2 10.15 32.60 -54.44
N VAL A 3 10.66 31.43 -54.16
CA VAL A 3 11.50 30.64 -55.06
C VAL A 3 10.80 29.32 -55.35
N LYS A 4 10.71 28.92 -56.63
CA LYS A 4 10.19 27.60 -56.95
C LYS A 4 11.21 26.55 -56.52
N LEU A 5 10.95 25.90 -55.39
CA LEU A 5 11.84 24.88 -54.82
C LEU A 5 11.89 23.63 -55.70
N LYS A 6 13.04 22.96 -55.71
CA LYS A 6 13.24 21.59 -56.19
C LYS A 6 13.64 20.72 -55.00
N GLN A 7 13.39 19.41 -55.08
CA GLN A 7 13.69 18.51 -53.95
C GLN A 7 15.15 18.59 -53.50
N GLU A 8 16.09 18.56 -54.46
CA GLU A 8 17.54 18.71 -54.22
C GLU A 8 17.88 19.99 -53.42
N ARG A 9 17.17 21.11 -53.72
CA ARG A 9 17.36 22.36 -52.98
C ARG A 9 16.78 22.28 -51.56
N VAL A 10 15.69 21.55 -51.37
CA VAL A 10 15.12 21.28 -50.02
C VAL A 10 16.13 20.51 -49.18
N ASP A 11 16.71 19.45 -49.73
CA ASP A 11 17.69 18.59 -49.04
C ASP A 11 18.94 19.41 -48.67
N THR A 12 19.42 20.26 -49.55
CA THR A 12 20.54 21.19 -49.27
C THR A 12 20.19 22.14 -48.11
N LEU A 13 19.01 22.75 -48.15
CA LEU A 13 18.56 23.69 -47.11
C LEU A 13 18.37 23.00 -45.75
N VAL A 14 17.92 21.77 -45.73
CA VAL A 14 17.81 20.97 -44.52
C VAL A 14 19.20 20.68 -43.94
N ALA A 15 20.16 20.35 -44.77
CA ALA A 15 21.55 20.12 -44.35
C ALA A 15 22.26 21.39 -43.82
N GLU A 16 21.82 22.58 -44.25
CA GLU A 16 22.32 23.87 -43.74
C GLU A 16 21.87 24.16 -42.28
N CYS A 17 20.89 23.42 -41.71
CA CYS A 17 20.40 23.62 -40.37
C CYS A 17 21.47 23.25 -39.31
N ARG A 18 21.89 24.20 -38.48
CA ARG A 18 22.94 24.01 -37.45
C ARG A 18 22.62 24.80 -36.16
N PRO A 19 23.14 24.37 -35.02
CA PRO A 19 22.99 25.10 -33.78
C PRO A 19 23.43 26.57 -33.90
N GLY A 20 22.65 27.49 -33.37
CA GLY A 20 22.94 28.94 -33.42
C GLY A 20 22.34 29.69 -34.60
N MET A 21 21.83 28.99 -35.64
CA MET A 21 21.19 29.62 -36.76
C MET A 21 19.88 30.32 -36.35
N LYS A 22 19.60 31.54 -36.86
CA LYS A 22 18.32 32.20 -36.72
C LYS A 22 17.25 31.50 -37.59
N PRO A 23 16.01 31.29 -37.06
CA PRO A 23 14.93 30.71 -37.87
C PRO A 23 14.67 31.52 -39.14
N LYS A 24 14.57 30.83 -40.28
CA LYS A 24 14.35 31.42 -41.59
C LYS A 24 13.24 30.70 -42.35
N ASP A 25 12.33 31.47 -42.95
CA ASP A 25 11.28 30.94 -43.81
C ASP A 25 11.70 31.05 -45.28
N VAL A 26 11.67 29.95 -46.01
CA VAL A 26 11.86 29.89 -47.47
C VAL A 26 10.49 29.62 -48.08
N ILE A 27 9.98 30.56 -48.88
CA ILE A 27 8.64 30.48 -49.47
C ILE A 27 8.76 29.70 -50.79
N ASP A 28 7.96 28.65 -50.95
CA ASP A 28 7.88 27.92 -52.23
C ASP A 28 6.86 28.55 -53.17
N ALA A 29 7.34 29.01 -54.32
CA ALA A 29 6.48 29.56 -55.36
C ALA A 29 5.63 28.49 -56.10
N GLY A 30 5.93 27.21 -55.91
CA GLY A 30 5.20 26.09 -56.51
C GLY A 30 4.02 25.58 -55.68
N GLY A 31 3.84 26.09 -54.45
CA GLY A 31 2.74 25.69 -53.54
C GLY A 31 2.09 26.91 -52.86
N PRO A 32 0.76 27.02 -52.86
CA PRO A 32 0.05 28.21 -52.34
C PRO A 32 0.27 28.38 -50.83
N GLY A 33 1.14 29.33 -50.49
CA GLY A 33 1.47 29.64 -49.08
C GLY A 33 2.39 28.62 -48.41
N LEU A 34 2.97 27.67 -49.17
CA LEU A 34 3.91 26.68 -48.61
C LEU A 34 5.23 27.35 -48.23
N ILE A 35 5.69 27.09 -47.05
CA ILE A 35 6.99 27.53 -46.53
C ILE A 35 7.80 26.35 -46.01
N LEU A 36 9.10 26.38 -46.25
CA LEU A 36 10.07 25.56 -45.54
C LEU A 36 10.70 26.42 -44.44
N ARG A 37 10.42 26.12 -43.20
CA ARG A 37 10.96 26.84 -42.04
C ARG A 37 12.18 26.12 -41.50
N LEU A 38 13.33 26.76 -41.68
CA LEU A 38 14.61 26.29 -41.17
C LEU A 38 14.79 26.73 -39.73
N LYS A 39 15.23 25.82 -38.87
CA LYS A 39 15.50 26.05 -37.43
C LYS A 39 16.81 25.42 -37.02
N PRO A 40 17.40 25.78 -35.86
CA PRO A 40 18.65 25.20 -35.37
C PRO A 40 18.70 23.67 -35.29
N ARG A 41 17.53 23.03 -35.08
CA ARG A 41 17.40 21.58 -34.91
C ARG A 41 16.71 20.87 -36.09
N GLY A 42 16.68 21.47 -37.24
CA GLY A 42 16.07 20.88 -38.43
C GLY A 42 15.04 21.80 -39.09
N ALA A 43 14.37 21.30 -40.14
CA ALA A 43 13.38 22.03 -40.90
C ALA A 43 11.97 21.45 -40.75
N HIS A 44 10.95 22.25 -41.01
CA HIS A 44 9.59 21.75 -41.15
C HIS A 44 8.82 22.49 -42.24
N TRP A 45 7.92 21.76 -42.86
CA TRP A 45 6.94 22.32 -43.76
C TRP A 45 5.85 23.05 -43.00
N GLY A 46 5.44 24.21 -43.47
CA GLY A 46 4.35 24.99 -42.93
C GLY A 46 3.53 25.65 -44.01
N LEU A 47 2.32 26.00 -43.70
CA LEU A 47 1.45 26.83 -44.48
C LEU A 47 1.40 28.23 -43.84
N LYS A 48 1.69 29.24 -44.65
CA LYS A 48 1.54 30.66 -44.29
C LYS A 48 0.34 31.23 -45.03
N PHE A 49 -0.58 31.84 -44.31
CA PHE A 49 -1.75 32.49 -44.89
C PHE A 49 -2.10 33.76 -44.11
N GLU A 50 -2.65 34.73 -44.80
CA GLU A 50 -3.04 36.00 -44.23
C GLU A 50 -4.54 36.00 -43.95
N ARG A 51 -4.92 36.62 -42.84
CA ARG A 51 -6.29 36.75 -42.42
C ARG A 51 -6.51 38.06 -41.70
N GLY A 52 -7.19 39.00 -42.39
CA GLY A 52 -7.17 40.37 -41.98
C GLY A 52 -5.73 40.87 -41.85
N ASP A 53 -5.42 41.57 -40.79
CA ASP A 53 -4.06 42.06 -40.51
C ASP A 53 -3.11 41.03 -39.89
N LYS A 54 -3.53 39.77 -39.72
CA LYS A 54 -2.72 38.73 -39.06
C LYS A 54 -2.23 37.68 -40.03
N THR A 55 -0.92 37.39 -39.95
CA THR A 55 -0.32 36.24 -40.63
C THR A 55 -0.41 35.03 -39.70
N LEU A 56 -1.13 34.01 -40.13
CA LEU A 56 -1.23 32.71 -39.43
C LEU A 56 -0.25 31.71 -40.04
N ARG A 57 0.21 30.77 -39.23
CA ARG A 57 1.10 29.69 -39.68
C ARG A 57 0.60 28.36 -39.11
N MET A 58 0.57 27.36 -39.99
CA MET A 58 0.24 25.99 -39.64
C MET A 58 1.40 25.09 -39.99
N LYS A 59 1.86 24.23 -39.09
CA LYS A 59 2.85 23.19 -39.39
C LYS A 59 2.16 22.02 -40.08
N ILE A 60 2.70 21.56 -41.22
CA ILE A 60 2.13 20.45 -42.01
C ILE A 60 3.04 19.22 -42.07
N GLY A 61 4.23 19.23 -41.49
CA GLY A 61 5.12 18.07 -41.43
C GLY A 61 6.59 18.44 -41.42
N THR A 62 7.46 17.47 -41.60
CA THR A 62 8.91 17.63 -41.74
C THR A 62 9.36 17.13 -43.10
N PRO A 63 10.50 17.58 -43.65
CA PRO A 63 11.04 17.04 -44.90
C PRO A 63 11.33 15.55 -44.90
N ASP A 64 11.61 14.97 -43.69
CA ASP A 64 11.80 13.53 -43.53
C ASP A 64 10.49 12.73 -43.68
N LEU A 65 9.36 13.37 -43.41
CA LEU A 65 8.04 12.75 -43.49
C LEU A 65 7.33 13.02 -44.81
N LEU A 66 7.51 14.22 -45.36
CA LEU A 66 6.83 14.69 -46.56
C LEU A 66 7.83 15.11 -47.63
N THR A 67 7.73 14.54 -48.83
CA THR A 67 8.41 15.07 -50.02
C THR A 67 7.87 16.46 -50.35
N LEU A 68 8.58 17.22 -51.19
CA LEU A 68 8.14 18.53 -51.66
C LEU A 68 6.76 18.45 -52.35
N GLU A 69 6.52 17.41 -53.14
CA GLU A 69 5.24 17.22 -53.85
C GLU A 69 4.09 16.94 -52.86
N GLN A 70 4.34 16.09 -51.90
CA GLN A 70 3.36 15.80 -50.83
C GLN A 70 3.05 17.04 -49.98
N ALA A 71 4.08 17.84 -49.65
CA ALA A 71 3.89 19.11 -48.94
C ALA A 71 3.07 20.11 -49.77
N ARG A 72 3.31 20.20 -51.10
CA ARG A 72 2.51 21.02 -52.01
C ARG A 72 1.06 20.55 -52.10
N TYR A 73 0.84 19.23 -52.17
CA TYR A 73 -0.51 18.65 -52.17
C TYR A 73 -1.28 19.07 -50.93
N ILE A 74 -0.70 18.88 -49.74
CA ILE A 74 -1.33 19.26 -48.47
C ILE A 74 -1.58 20.77 -48.40
N ALA A 75 -0.61 21.58 -48.85
CA ALA A 75 -0.75 23.04 -48.91
C ALA A 75 -1.90 23.49 -49.83
N GLY A 76 -2.02 22.87 -51.01
CA GLY A 76 -3.11 23.12 -51.94
C GLY A 76 -4.48 22.78 -51.34
N LYS A 77 -4.61 21.62 -50.70
CA LYS A 77 -5.85 21.20 -49.99
C LYS A 77 -6.20 22.14 -48.84
N ALA A 78 -5.17 22.55 -48.05
CA ALA A 78 -5.38 23.48 -46.94
C ALA A 78 -5.81 24.87 -47.45
N ARG A 79 -5.27 25.32 -48.58
CA ARG A 79 -5.71 26.56 -49.22
C ARG A 79 -7.15 26.48 -49.68
N SER A 80 -7.53 25.43 -50.40
CA SER A 80 -8.92 25.20 -50.80
C SER A 80 -9.89 25.14 -49.61
N TYR A 81 -9.46 24.52 -48.48
CA TYR A 81 -10.23 24.49 -47.25
C TYR A 81 -10.50 25.90 -46.68
N LEU A 82 -9.49 26.77 -46.73
CA LEU A 82 -9.62 28.16 -46.23
C LEU A 82 -10.44 29.02 -47.23
N ASP A 83 -10.26 28.84 -48.52
CA ASP A 83 -10.98 29.56 -49.56
C ASP A 83 -12.47 29.19 -49.60
N ALA A 84 -12.84 28.00 -49.11
CA ALA A 84 -14.23 27.57 -48.93
C ALA A 84 -14.94 28.27 -47.73
N GLY A 85 -14.32 29.31 -47.14
CA GLY A 85 -14.92 30.13 -46.09
C GLY A 85 -14.70 29.60 -44.65
N ASN A 86 -13.88 28.57 -44.45
CA ASN A 86 -13.56 28.09 -43.11
C ASN A 86 -12.76 29.13 -42.33
N LEU A 87 -13.29 29.54 -41.21
CA LEU A 87 -12.73 30.62 -40.39
C LEU A 87 -11.52 30.24 -39.54
N VAL A 88 -11.22 28.98 -39.37
CA VAL A 88 -10.13 28.44 -38.52
C VAL A 88 -9.15 27.64 -39.41
N ALA A 89 -7.89 27.63 -39.04
CA ALA A 89 -6.91 26.76 -39.69
C ALA A 89 -7.36 25.29 -39.60
N PRO A 90 -7.02 24.45 -40.61
CA PRO A 90 -7.33 23.03 -40.56
C PRO A 90 -6.85 22.39 -39.26
N SER A 91 -7.64 21.49 -38.68
CA SER A 91 -7.33 20.78 -37.44
C SER A 91 -6.23 19.73 -37.64
N GLU A 92 -5.72 19.19 -36.53
CA GLU A 92 -4.80 18.05 -36.59
C GLU A 92 -5.46 16.79 -37.18
N ASP A 93 -6.76 16.57 -36.95
CA ASP A 93 -7.51 15.47 -37.58
C ASP A 93 -7.62 15.67 -39.08
N TRP A 94 -7.90 16.89 -39.54
CA TRP A 94 -7.89 17.21 -40.95
C TRP A 94 -6.53 16.91 -41.59
N LEU A 95 -5.43 17.25 -40.94
CA LEU A 95 -4.07 16.97 -41.40
C LEU A 95 -3.78 15.47 -41.44
N ARG A 96 -4.26 14.74 -40.42
CA ARG A 96 -4.15 13.29 -40.35
C ARG A 96 -4.86 12.59 -41.52
N ASP A 97 -6.05 13.05 -41.89
CA ASP A 97 -6.76 12.54 -43.08
C ASP A 97 -5.94 12.71 -44.33
N ARG A 98 -5.25 13.84 -44.49
CA ARG A 98 -4.33 14.07 -45.66
C ARG A 98 -3.12 13.12 -45.63
N TYR A 99 -2.61 12.81 -44.45
CA TYR A 99 -1.55 11.79 -44.31
C TYR A 99 -2.05 10.39 -44.67
N VAL A 100 -3.29 10.07 -44.36
CA VAL A 100 -3.93 8.80 -44.78
C VAL A 100 -4.08 8.75 -46.29
N GLU A 101 -4.54 9.85 -46.93
CA GLU A 101 -4.65 9.95 -48.40
C GLU A 101 -3.29 9.75 -49.10
N LEU A 102 -2.20 10.17 -48.47
CA LEU A 102 -0.82 10.01 -48.97
C LEU A 102 -0.15 8.71 -48.50
N GLU A 103 -0.89 7.81 -47.86
CA GLU A 103 -0.39 6.55 -47.28
C GLU A 103 0.74 6.73 -46.24
N LEU A 104 0.91 7.92 -45.69
CA LEU A 104 1.92 8.27 -44.68
C LEU A 104 1.46 8.00 -43.26
N ALA A 105 0.19 7.79 -43.07
CA ALA A 105 -0.39 7.41 -41.79
C ALA A 105 -1.47 6.33 -41.97
N LYS A 106 -1.63 5.48 -40.97
CA LYS A 106 -2.78 4.58 -40.95
C LYS A 106 -4.05 5.40 -40.70
N PRO A 107 -5.18 5.03 -41.33
CA PRO A 107 -6.46 5.66 -41.06
C PRO A 107 -6.70 5.60 -39.55
N ALA A 108 -7.34 6.64 -39.00
CA ALA A 108 -7.78 6.63 -37.60
C ALA A 108 -8.50 5.30 -37.37
N ARG A 109 -8.10 4.57 -36.31
CA ARG A 109 -8.70 3.26 -36.02
C ARG A 109 -10.21 3.39 -36.16
N LYS A 110 -10.78 2.68 -37.12
CA LYS A 110 -12.23 2.47 -37.15
C LYS A 110 -12.56 1.97 -35.73
N ARG A 111 -13.60 2.53 -35.14
CA ARG A 111 -14.09 2.09 -33.83
C ARG A 111 -14.07 0.57 -33.83
N ASP A 112 -13.27 0.00 -32.92
CA ASP A 112 -13.16 -1.44 -32.81
C ASP A 112 -14.57 -1.98 -32.52
N PRO A 113 -15.15 -2.82 -33.38
CA PRO A 113 -16.51 -3.35 -33.16
C PRO A 113 -16.64 -4.04 -31.81
N VAL A 114 -15.56 -4.66 -31.32
CA VAL A 114 -15.50 -5.29 -29.99
C VAL A 114 -15.62 -4.26 -28.88
N LEU A 115 -14.95 -3.10 -29.00
CA LEU A 115 -15.07 -2.00 -28.03
C LEU A 115 -16.47 -1.36 -28.06
N VAL A 116 -17.08 -1.26 -29.24
CA VAL A 116 -18.45 -0.75 -29.37
C VAL A 116 -19.45 -1.72 -28.75
N ALA A 117 -19.33 -3.01 -29.06
CA ALA A 117 -20.19 -4.04 -28.47
C ALA A 117 -20.05 -4.12 -26.95
N LYS A 118 -18.80 -4.04 -26.45
CA LYS A 118 -18.53 -3.97 -25.00
C LYS A 118 -19.15 -2.72 -24.37
N PHE A 119 -19.06 -1.56 -25.00
CA PHE A 119 -19.69 -0.34 -24.50
C PHE A 119 -21.23 -0.46 -24.47
N GLU A 120 -21.82 -1.07 -25.48
CA GLU A 120 -23.28 -1.33 -25.52
C GLU A 120 -23.70 -2.33 -24.44
N GLU A 121 -22.88 -3.32 -24.15
CA GLU A 121 -23.09 -4.26 -23.05
C GLU A 121 -22.97 -3.57 -21.70
N ASP A 122 -21.94 -2.76 -21.49
CA ASP A 122 -21.73 -1.95 -20.29
C ASP A 122 -22.93 -1.01 -20.05
N VAL A 123 -23.50 -0.42 -21.13
CA VAL A 123 -24.72 0.41 -21.03
C VAL A 123 -25.93 -0.38 -20.55
N LYS A 124 -26.05 -1.65 -20.91
CA LYS A 124 -27.12 -2.53 -20.38
C LYS A 124 -27.00 -2.79 -18.90
N HIS A 125 -25.78 -2.71 -18.34
CA HIS A 125 -25.47 -2.91 -16.93
C HIS A 125 -25.42 -1.61 -16.12
N LEU A 126 -25.80 -0.47 -16.71
CA LEU A 126 -25.80 0.83 -16.05
C LEU A 126 -26.56 0.80 -14.73
N MET A 127 -25.88 1.27 -13.67
CA MET A 127 -26.45 1.44 -12.32
C MET A 127 -27.05 0.18 -11.70
N LYS A 128 -26.64 -1.01 -12.13
CA LYS A 128 -27.23 -2.28 -11.69
C LYS A 128 -26.39 -3.04 -10.67
N TRP A 129 -25.19 -2.59 -10.35
CA TRP A 129 -24.34 -3.31 -9.41
C TRP A 129 -25.06 -3.55 -8.09
N ARG A 130 -25.10 -4.82 -7.70
CA ARG A 130 -25.56 -5.23 -6.37
C ARG A 130 -24.43 -5.12 -5.37
N PHE A 131 -24.75 -5.20 -4.09
CA PHE A 131 -23.74 -5.10 -3.03
C PHE A 131 -22.71 -6.23 -3.10
N ASP A 132 -23.10 -7.46 -3.43
CA ASP A 132 -22.21 -8.60 -3.57
C ASP A 132 -21.18 -8.40 -4.71
N GLU A 133 -21.62 -7.91 -5.87
CA GLU A 133 -20.76 -7.58 -7.00
C GLU A 133 -19.81 -6.42 -6.66
N ALA A 134 -20.34 -5.36 -6.10
CA ALA A 134 -19.57 -4.18 -5.66
C ALA A 134 -18.55 -4.53 -4.57
N ARG A 135 -18.90 -5.44 -3.66
CA ARG A 135 -17.99 -5.97 -2.63
C ARG A 135 -16.82 -6.71 -3.26
N ASP A 136 -17.09 -7.57 -4.22
CA ASP A 136 -16.07 -8.44 -4.81
C ASP A 136 -15.10 -7.62 -5.68
N GLU A 137 -15.60 -6.64 -6.43
CA GLU A 137 -14.78 -5.67 -7.16
C GLU A 137 -13.94 -4.79 -6.22
N PHE A 138 -14.53 -4.28 -5.15
CA PHE A 138 -13.76 -3.55 -4.13
C PHE A 138 -12.67 -4.39 -3.49
N LEU A 139 -12.95 -5.66 -3.18
CA LEU A 139 -11.96 -6.57 -2.61
C LEU A 139 -10.86 -6.94 -3.60
N ALA A 140 -11.17 -7.01 -4.91
CA ALA A 140 -10.15 -7.19 -5.94
C ALA A 140 -9.20 -5.99 -5.99
N GLU A 141 -9.74 -4.76 -5.95
CA GLU A 141 -8.93 -3.53 -5.88
C GLU A 141 -8.10 -3.46 -4.59
N VAL A 142 -8.68 -3.77 -3.45
CA VAL A 142 -7.96 -3.83 -2.16
C VAL A 142 -6.83 -4.86 -2.19
N LYS A 143 -7.04 -6.02 -2.82
CA LYS A 143 -6.02 -7.07 -2.97
C LYS A 143 -4.84 -6.59 -3.83
N ARG A 144 -5.12 -5.78 -4.84
CA ARG A 144 -4.11 -5.21 -5.76
C ARG A 144 -3.33 -4.07 -5.12
N THR A 145 -4.00 -3.19 -4.38
CA THR A 145 -3.43 -1.90 -3.91
C THR A 145 -2.96 -1.91 -2.47
N LEU A 146 -3.51 -2.77 -1.63
CA LEU A 146 -3.22 -2.79 -0.20
C LEU A 146 -2.49 -4.08 0.20
N ARG A 147 -2.00 -4.09 1.45
CA ARG A 147 -1.32 -5.27 2.01
C ARG A 147 -2.28 -6.45 2.17
N HIS A 148 -1.77 -7.65 1.99
CA HIS A 148 -2.54 -8.88 2.13
C HIS A 148 -3.34 -8.96 3.44
N ASP A 149 -2.76 -8.56 4.58
CA ASP A 149 -3.48 -8.57 5.85
C ASP A 149 -4.68 -7.61 5.87
N THR A 150 -4.55 -6.46 5.21
CA THR A 150 -5.66 -5.51 5.08
C THR A 150 -6.77 -6.10 4.23
N TRP A 151 -6.41 -6.77 3.14
CA TRP A 151 -7.39 -7.50 2.32
C TRP A 151 -8.10 -8.61 3.11
N VAL A 152 -7.35 -9.43 3.88
CA VAL A 152 -7.94 -10.47 4.75
C VAL A 152 -8.92 -9.85 5.76
N ASP A 153 -8.52 -8.75 6.38
CA ASP A 153 -9.36 -8.02 7.33
C ASP A 153 -10.61 -7.44 6.69
N TYR A 154 -10.50 -6.82 5.51
CA TYR A 154 -11.62 -6.25 4.76
C TYR A 154 -12.57 -7.34 4.30
N ARG A 155 -12.03 -8.41 3.74
CA ARG A 155 -12.81 -9.58 3.35
C ARG A 155 -13.60 -10.14 4.53
N ALA A 156 -12.97 -10.32 5.69
CA ALA A 156 -13.66 -10.83 6.88
C ALA A 156 -14.80 -9.93 7.35
N MET A 157 -14.69 -8.61 7.14
CA MET A 157 -15.76 -7.66 7.51
C MET A 157 -16.89 -7.63 6.47
N LEU A 158 -16.55 -7.64 5.17
CA LEU A 158 -17.54 -7.53 4.09
C LEU A 158 -18.29 -8.84 3.81
N TYR A 159 -17.80 -9.98 4.30
CA TYR A 159 -18.52 -11.26 4.34
C TYR A 159 -19.16 -11.53 5.70
N HIS A 160 -19.42 -10.47 6.49
CA HIS A 160 -20.10 -10.65 7.77
C HIS A 160 -21.58 -11.00 7.54
N PRO A 161 -22.12 -12.02 8.26
CA PRO A 161 -23.51 -12.47 8.06
C PRO A 161 -24.57 -11.37 8.19
N GLU A 162 -24.34 -10.39 9.06
CA GLU A 162 -25.24 -9.25 9.25
C GLU A 162 -25.41 -8.36 8.00
N LEU A 163 -24.57 -8.52 6.98
CA LEU A 163 -24.73 -7.83 5.71
C LEU A 163 -25.67 -8.55 4.73
N GLU A 164 -26.16 -9.75 5.07
CA GLU A 164 -27.04 -10.53 4.22
C GLU A 164 -28.27 -9.73 3.71
N PRO A 165 -28.92 -8.86 4.51
CA PRO A 165 -30.10 -8.11 4.03
C PRO A 165 -29.80 -7.17 2.86
N VAL A 166 -28.57 -6.71 2.70
CA VAL A 166 -28.19 -5.78 1.62
C VAL A 166 -27.47 -6.46 0.46
N MET A 167 -27.16 -7.77 0.57
CA MET A 167 -26.30 -8.48 -0.39
C MET A 167 -26.79 -8.40 -1.83
N LEU A 168 -28.09 -8.57 -2.06
CA LEU A 168 -28.72 -8.55 -3.38
C LEU A 168 -29.31 -7.18 -3.75
N MET A 169 -29.22 -6.20 -2.85
CA MET A 169 -29.70 -4.84 -3.14
C MET A 169 -28.74 -4.12 -4.10
N GLN A 170 -29.30 -3.37 -5.04
CA GLN A 170 -28.48 -2.47 -5.86
C GLN A 170 -27.87 -1.38 -4.99
N VAL A 171 -26.56 -1.16 -5.13
CA VAL A 171 -25.79 -0.24 -4.25
C VAL A 171 -26.34 1.19 -4.27
N ARG A 172 -26.92 1.64 -5.38
CA ARG A 172 -27.57 2.95 -5.49
C ARG A 172 -28.78 3.13 -4.56
N HIS A 173 -29.42 2.05 -4.15
CA HIS A 173 -30.58 2.07 -3.24
C HIS A 173 -30.19 1.87 -1.78
N ILE A 174 -28.92 1.56 -1.51
CA ILE A 174 -28.42 1.39 -0.14
C ILE A 174 -28.06 2.76 0.43
N THR A 175 -28.81 3.19 1.41
CA THR A 175 -28.57 4.46 2.11
C THR A 175 -27.60 4.27 3.28
N GLN A 176 -27.02 5.37 3.76
CA GLN A 176 -26.23 5.36 4.99
C GLN A 176 -27.02 4.82 6.19
N GLN A 177 -28.33 5.06 6.22
CA GLN A 177 -29.21 4.56 7.29
C GLN A 177 -29.32 3.03 7.28
N HIS A 178 -29.47 2.41 6.11
CA HIS A 178 -29.46 0.94 6.00
C HIS A 178 -28.20 0.34 6.62
N LEU A 179 -27.03 0.87 6.27
CA LEU A 179 -25.77 0.38 6.82
C LEU A 179 -25.58 0.73 8.30
N ALA A 180 -26.08 1.88 8.75
CA ALA A 180 -26.02 2.27 10.15
C ALA A 180 -26.83 1.32 11.05
N ILE A 181 -27.98 0.86 10.60
CA ILE A 181 -28.81 -0.16 11.30
C ILE A 181 -28.00 -1.45 11.47
N LEU A 182 -27.40 -1.96 10.40
CA LEU A 182 -26.60 -3.20 10.46
C LEU A 182 -25.38 -3.06 11.37
N VAL A 183 -24.68 -1.92 11.32
CA VAL A 183 -23.55 -1.62 12.19
C VAL A 183 -24.00 -1.51 13.66
N ALA A 184 -25.14 -0.90 13.93
CA ALA A 184 -25.71 -0.77 15.26
C ALA A 184 -26.13 -2.14 15.83
N GLU A 185 -26.67 -3.03 15.00
CA GLU A 185 -27.03 -4.38 15.42
C GLU A 185 -25.80 -5.19 15.86
N ILE A 186 -24.72 -5.16 15.08
CA ILE A 186 -23.44 -5.77 15.46
C ILE A 186 -22.91 -5.16 16.77
N HIS A 187 -23.11 -3.87 16.98
CA HIS A 187 -22.71 -3.21 18.24
C HIS A 187 -23.54 -3.73 19.41
N ARG A 188 -24.86 -3.86 19.23
CA ARG A 188 -25.82 -4.34 20.24
C ARG A 188 -25.53 -5.78 20.68
N THR A 189 -25.05 -6.64 19.77
CA THR A 189 -24.64 -8.03 20.09
C THR A 189 -23.35 -8.13 20.91
N GLY A 190 -22.82 -7.00 21.39
CA GLY A 190 -21.63 -6.96 22.27
C GLY A 190 -20.29 -7.02 21.54
N THR A 191 -20.28 -6.94 20.23
CA THR A 191 -19.03 -6.91 19.43
C THR A 191 -18.69 -5.50 18.94
N GLU A 192 -18.69 -4.51 19.84
CA GLU A 192 -18.49 -3.08 19.58
C GLU A 192 -17.32 -2.78 18.64
N ARG A 193 -16.15 -3.41 18.89
CA ARG A 193 -14.96 -3.24 18.04
C ARG A 193 -15.16 -3.75 16.61
N LYS A 194 -15.99 -4.78 16.43
CA LYS A 194 -16.30 -5.33 15.11
C LYS A 194 -17.21 -4.40 14.34
N ALA A 195 -18.19 -3.80 15.01
CA ALA A 195 -19.05 -2.77 14.45
C ALA A 195 -18.24 -1.55 13.97
N GLU A 196 -17.31 -1.05 14.80
CA GLU A 196 -16.39 0.04 14.38
C GLU A 196 -15.55 -0.35 13.17
N LYS A 197 -15.04 -1.58 13.17
CA LYS A 197 -14.20 -2.06 12.06
C LYS A 197 -15.03 -2.19 10.78
N LEU A 198 -16.25 -2.71 10.85
CA LEU A 198 -17.15 -2.78 9.70
C LEU A 198 -17.43 -1.39 9.13
N ALA A 199 -17.83 -0.43 9.96
CA ALA A 199 -18.05 0.94 9.52
C ALA A 199 -16.79 1.55 8.88
N SER A 200 -15.60 1.23 9.42
CA SER A 200 -14.32 1.69 8.87
C SER A 200 -13.96 1.06 7.52
N VAL A 201 -14.53 -0.09 7.17
CA VAL A 201 -14.34 -0.76 5.88
C VAL A 201 -15.39 -0.33 4.86
N LEU A 202 -16.64 -0.14 5.30
CA LEU A 202 -17.73 0.32 4.43
C LEU A 202 -17.49 1.73 3.88
N ARG A 203 -16.91 2.64 4.67
CA ARG A 203 -16.58 4.00 4.18
C ARG A 203 -15.67 4.02 2.95
N PRO A 204 -14.46 3.42 2.96
CA PRO A 204 -13.63 3.36 1.76
C PRO A 204 -14.27 2.56 0.62
N MET A 205 -15.11 1.56 0.89
CA MET A 205 -15.87 0.88 -0.14
C MET A 205 -16.82 1.87 -0.83
N TRP A 206 -17.57 2.68 -0.07
CA TRP A 206 -18.47 3.69 -0.67
C TRP A 206 -17.70 4.77 -1.43
N THR A 207 -16.53 5.20 -0.94
CA THR A 207 -15.66 6.10 -1.69
C THR A 207 -15.24 5.49 -3.04
N PHE A 208 -14.87 4.22 -3.06
CA PHE A 208 -14.55 3.47 -4.28
C PHE A 208 -15.72 3.41 -5.25
N LEU A 209 -16.96 3.21 -4.76
CA LEU A 209 -18.16 3.17 -5.60
C LEU A 209 -18.50 4.55 -6.21
N CYS A 210 -18.10 5.65 -5.56
CA CYS A 210 -18.32 7.03 -6.02
C CYS A 210 -17.28 7.52 -7.03
N GLU A 211 -16.23 6.75 -7.33
CA GLU A 211 -15.23 7.17 -8.32
C GLU A 211 -15.87 7.36 -9.70
N SER A 212 -15.55 8.47 -10.36
CA SER A 212 -16.23 8.92 -11.59
C SER A 212 -16.32 7.84 -12.68
N HIS A 213 -15.27 7.04 -12.82
CA HIS A 213 -15.22 5.94 -13.80
C HIS A 213 -16.05 4.71 -13.41
N ARG A 214 -16.66 4.68 -12.21
CA ARG A 214 -17.53 3.60 -11.74
C ARG A 214 -18.99 4.04 -11.54
N GLN A 215 -19.25 5.35 -11.50
CA GLN A 215 -20.60 5.86 -11.25
C GLN A 215 -21.64 5.35 -12.27
N HIS A 216 -21.24 5.15 -13.51
CA HIS A 216 -22.11 4.60 -14.54
C HIS A 216 -22.56 3.15 -14.24
N LEU A 217 -21.78 2.36 -13.53
CA LEU A 217 -22.10 0.99 -13.13
C LEU A 217 -22.84 0.94 -11.78
N THR A 218 -22.40 1.76 -10.84
CA THR A 218 -22.88 1.74 -9.45
C THR A 218 -24.09 2.62 -9.22
N GLY A 219 -24.21 3.75 -9.92
CA GLY A 219 -25.18 4.80 -9.65
C GLY A 219 -24.96 5.52 -8.30
N VAL A 220 -23.79 5.33 -7.66
CA VAL A 220 -23.47 5.94 -6.36
C VAL A 220 -22.65 7.21 -6.59
N THR A 221 -23.19 8.35 -6.20
CA THR A 221 -22.57 9.66 -6.39
C THR A 221 -22.04 10.27 -5.08
N THR A 222 -22.49 9.76 -3.93
CA THR A 222 -22.18 10.33 -2.62
C THR A 222 -21.50 9.32 -1.71
N PRO A 223 -20.31 9.60 -1.19
CA PRO A 223 -19.65 8.77 -0.20
C PRO A 223 -20.38 8.84 1.15
N MET A 224 -20.07 7.91 2.06
CA MET A 224 -20.69 7.83 3.39
C MET A 224 -19.68 8.16 4.52
N PRO A 225 -19.10 9.37 4.60
CA PRO A 225 -18.06 9.70 5.57
C PRO A 225 -18.57 9.68 7.02
N MET A 226 -19.87 9.91 7.21
CA MET A 226 -20.51 9.96 8.54
C MET A 226 -20.94 8.58 9.05
N LEU A 227 -20.79 7.50 8.27
CA LEU A 227 -21.10 6.16 8.75
C LEU A 227 -20.13 5.77 9.88
N LYS A 228 -20.64 5.70 11.09
CA LYS A 228 -19.88 5.36 12.31
C LYS A 228 -20.66 4.34 13.13
N ALA A 229 -19.94 3.50 13.86
CA ALA A 229 -20.57 2.70 14.91
C ALA A 229 -20.97 3.58 16.11
N PRO A 230 -21.95 3.16 16.91
CA PRO A 230 -22.25 3.79 18.17
C PRO A 230 -20.99 3.89 19.05
N LYS A 231 -20.95 4.89 19.92
CA LYS A 231 -19.84 5.03 20.88
C LYS A 231 -19.77 3.78 21.76
N ARG A 232 -18.55 3.34 22.03
CA ARG A 232 -18.38 2.26 23.01
C ARG A 232 -18.90 2.70 24.37
N SER A 233 -19.39 1.75 25.13
CA SER A 233 -19.71 1.97 26.55
C SER A 233 -18.48 2.54 27.26
N ALA A 234 -18.71 3.54 28.10
CA ALA A 234 -17.68 4.16 28.92
C ALA A 234 -17.11 3.11 29.89
N GLY A 235 -15.98 2.60 29.59
CA GLY A 235 -15.32 1.56 30.34
C GLY A 235 -14.70 0.56 29.38
N VAL A 236 -13.37 0.65 29.21
CA VAL A 236 -12.63 -0.35 28.45
C VAL A 236 -12.76 -1.65 29.23
N LYS A 237 -13.60 -2.57 28.75
CA LYS A 237 -13.76 -3.89 29.38
C LYS A 237 -12.38 -4.54 29.48
N PRO A 238 -11.90 -4.87 30.69
CA PRO A 238 -10.68 -5.63 30.86
C PRO A 238 -10.79 -6.93 30.07
N ARG A 239 -9.69 -7.41 29.54
CA ARG A 239 -9.63 -8.78 29.01
C ARG A 239 -9.86 -9.76 30.15
N SER A 240 -10.12 -11.03 29.79
CA SER A 240 -10.29 -12.12 30.80
C SER A 240 -9.17 -12.21 31.85
N ASN A 241 -7.98 -11.66 31.52
CA ASN A 241 -6.84 -11.57 32.45
C ASN A 241 -6.76 -10.22 33.18
N GLY A 242 -7.81 -9.41 33.21
CA GLY A 242 -7.84 -8.09 33.87
C GLY A 242 -7.15 -6.95 33.09
N LYS A 243 -6.45 -7.23 31.99
CA LYS A 243 -5.69 -6.23 31.25
C LYS A 243 -6.59 -5.28 30.46
N VAL A 244 -6.41 -3.98 30.67
CA VAL A 244 -7.04 -2.93 29.87
C VAL A 244 -6.24 -2.74 28.57
N PRO A 245 -6.81 -3.00 27.40
CA PRO A 245 -6.10 -2.87 26.13
C PRO A 245 -5.61 -1.44 25.87
N GLY A 246 -4.33 -1.29 25.59
CA GLY A 246 -3.73 -0.02 25.14
C GLY A 246 -3.37 0.95 26.27
N ALA A 247 -3.69 0.66 27.54
CA ALA A 247 -3.33 1.50 28.69
C ALA A 247 -1.98 1.13 29.33
N HIS A 248 -1.51 -0.10 29.14
CA HIS A 248 -0.28 -0.58 29.79
C HIS A 248 0.98 -0.09 29.07
N VAL A 249 1.95 0.34 29.86
CA VAL A 249 3.33 0.62 29.45
C VAL A 249 4.20 -0.37 30.23
N ALA A 250 5.08 -1.10 29.54
CA ALA A 250 5.92 -2.07 30.23
C ALA A 250 6.80 -1.40 31.28
N THR A 251 6.77 -1.96 32.48
CA THR A 251 7.61 -1.49 33.59
C THR A 251 9.07 -1.90 33.41
N PRO A 252 10.03 -1.24 34.08
CA PRO A 252 11.44 -1.67 34.09
C PRO A 252 11.60 -3.14 34.49
N SER A 253 10.89 -3.59 35.52
CA SER A 253 10.92 -4.98 35.99
C SER A 253 10.35 -5.97 34.96
N GLU A 254 9.30 -5.63 34.23
CA GLU A 254 8.79 -6.47 33.12
C GLU A 254 9.81 -6.57 31.97
N ILE A 255 10.45 -5.46 31.61
CA ILE A 255 11.54 -5.45 30.61
C ILE A 255 12.67 -6.36 31.06
N GLY A 256 13.17 -6.15 32.27
CA GLY A 256 14.25 -6.96 32.86
C GLY A 256 13.90 -8.44 32.91
N PHE A 257 12.71 -8.80 33.41
CA PHE A 257 12.27 -10.18 33.49
C PHE A 257 12.20 -10.85 32.12
N VAL A 258 11.63 -10.19 31.09
CA VAL A 258 11.54 -10.73 29.73
C VAL A 258 12.92 -11.08 29.20
N ILE A 259 13.91 -10.20 29.41
CA ILE A 259 15.28 -10.39 28.89
C ILE A 259 16.01 -11.45 29.70
N ALA A 260 15.89 -11.45 31.03
CA ALA A 260 16.49 -12.48 31.87
C ALA A 260 15.96 -13.88 31.49
N VAL A 261 14.65 -14.03 31.30
CA VAL A 261 14.08 -15.30 30.80
C VAL A 261 14.56 -15.64 29.40
N ALA A 262 14.64 -14.67 28.50
CA ALA A 262 15.15 -14.90 27.15
C ALA A 262 16.57 -15.45 27.17
N ARG A 263 17.44 -14.93 28.04
CA ARG A 263 18.86 -15.33 28.17
C ARG A 263 19.08 -16.58 29.00
N SER A 264 18.11 -17.02 29.79
CA SER A 264 18.26 -18.14 30.72
C SER A 264 18.36 -19.54 30.07
N GLY A 265 18.14 -19.65 28.77
CA GLY A 265 18.12 -20.94 28.05
C GLY A 265 16.84 -21.76 28.28
N VAL A 266 15.82 -21.20 28.90
CA VAL A 266 14.52 -21.86 29.13
C VAL A 266 13.68 -21.92 27.85
N ILE A 267 13.89 -20.97 26.95
CA ILE A 267 13.17 -20.90 25.66
C ILE A 267 14.12 -21.19 24.48
N GLU A 268 13.53 -21.54 23.34
CA GLU A 268 14.29 -21.84 22.12
C GLU A 268 15.13 -20.61 21.70
N ARG A 269 16.37 -20.87 21.30
CA ARG A 269 17.40 -19.84 21.11
C ARG A 269 17.03 -18.79 20.03
N SER A 270 16.47 -19.21 18.89
CA SER A 270 16.06 -18.24 17.86
C SER A 270 14.96 -17.30 18.37
N LEU A 271 14.02 -17.85 19.14
CA LEU A 271 12.95 -17.06 19.75
C LEU A 271 13.50 -16.15 20.85
N SER A 272 14.49 -16.61 21.61
CA SER A 272 15.22 -15.84 22.62
C SER A 272 15.86 -14.60 22.03
N VAL A 273 16.72 -14.78 21.01
CA VAL A 273 17.41 -13.68 20.34
C VAL A 273 16.43 -12.73 19.63
N ALA A 274 15.36 -13.27 19.03
CA ALA A 274 14.32 -12.45 18.42
C ALA A 274 13.56 -11.59 19.45
N MET A 275 13.29 -12.12 20.65
CA MET A 275 12.68 -11.36 21.75
C MET A 275 13.61 -10.26 22.25
N GLU A 276 14.88 -10.57 22.41
CA GLU A 276 15.90 -9.59 22.82
C GLU A 276 16.02 -8.47 21.80
N LEU A 277 16.15 -8.79 20.50
CA LEU A 277 16.17 -7.79 19.44
C LEU A 277 14.91 -6.92 19.45
N MET A 278 13.74 -7.53 19.66
CA MET A 278 12.47 -6.81 19.72
C MET A 278 12.41 -5.79 20.87
N VAL A 279 12.86 -6.19 22.06
CA VAL A 279 12.79 -5.34 23.25
C VAL A 279 13.88 -4.27 23.20
N ALA A 280 15.11 -4.66 22.87
CA ALA A 280 16.27 -3.77 22.82
C ALA A 280 16.11 -2.64 21.79
N THR A 281 15.54 -2.94 20.62
CA THR A 281 15.37 -1.94 19.56
C THR A 281 13.99 -1.29 19.55
N GLY A 282 13.06 -1.79 20.35
CA GLY A 282 11.66 -1.35 20.35
C GLY A 282 10.92 -1.59 19.04
N GLN A 283 11.44 -2.45 18.16
CA GLN A 283 10.81 -2.67 16.86
C GLN A 283 9.55 -3.54 16.95
N ARG A 284 8.67 -3.38 15.96
CA ARG A 284 7.42 -4.16 15.91
C ARG A 284 7.75 -5.64 15.69
N ARG A 285 6.95 -6.54 16.28
CA ARG A 285 7.16 -7.99 16.23
C ARG A 285 7.29 -8.58 14.82
N ARG A 286 6.63 -7.97 13.81
CA ARG A 286 6.64 -8.51 12.45
C ARG A 286 7.99 -8.25 11.74
N PRO A 287 8.52 -7.02 11.67
CA PRO A 287 9.87 -6.79 11.18
C PRO A 287 10.93 -7.66 11.84
N VAL A 288 10.87 -7.81 13.17
CA VAL A 288 11.79 -8.68 13.90
C VAL A 288 11.69 -10.13 13.44
N ALA A 289 10.47 -10.67 13.39
CA ALA A 289 10.27 -12.07 13.01
C ALA A 289 10.70 -12.38 11.57
N SER A 290 10.57 -11.40 10.66
CA SER A 290 10.93 -11.51 9.24
C SER A 290 12.22 -10.77 8.89
N ALA A 291 13.12 -10.56 9.85
CA ALA A 291 14.38 -9.87 9.63
C ALA A 291 15.27 -10.65 8.65
N LEU A 292 15.76 -9.97 7.62
CA LEU A 292 16.63 -10.55 6.59
C LEU A 292 18.09 -10.46 7.02
N ARG A 293 18.89 -11.48 6.73
CA ARG A 293 20.33 -11.50 7.04
C ARG A 293 21.08 -10.36 6.37
N VAL A 294 20.76 -10.08 5.12
CA VAL A 294 21.38 -9.01 4.31
C VAL A 294 21.13 -7.60 4.84
N ASP A 295 20.16 -7.45 5.74
CA ASP A 295 19.83 -6.16 6.36
C ASP A 295 20.74 -5.83 7.56
N PHE A 296 21.64 -6.75 7.98
CA PHE A 296 22.51 -6.61 9.13
C PHE A 296 23.96 -6.53 8.69
N VAL A 297 24.62 -5.43 9.06
CA VAL A 297 26.04 -5.17 8.73
C VAL A 297 26.76 -4.56 9.91
N ASP A 298 28.09 -4.60 9.91
CA ASP A 298 28.90 -3.86 10.87
C ASP A 298 28.74 -2.35 10.65
N TRP A 299 28.77 -1.58 11.72
CA TRP A 299 28.80 -0.11 11.64
C TRP A 299 30.24 0.36 11.54
N VAL A 300 30.66 0.75 10.35
CA VAL A 300 32.06 1.08 10.03
C VAL A 300 32.59 2.22 10.90
N GLU A 301 31.76 3.26 11.12
CA GLU A 301 32.12 4.45 11.88
C GLU A 301 32.14 4.22 13.40
N MET A 302 31.59 3.10 13.88
CA MET A 302 31.48 2.76 15.30
C MET A 302 31.90 1.30 15.54
N PRO A 303 33.21 1.02 15.70
CA PRO A 303 33.73 -0.33 15.81
C PRO A 303 33.04 -1.17 16.89
N GLY A 304 32.70 -2.40 16.55
CA GLY A 304 32.00 -3.33 17.44
C GLY A 304 30.47 -3.21 17.43
N TRP A 305 29.93 -2.12 16.90
CA TRP A 305 28.50 -1.95 16.71
C TRP A 305 28.05 -2.55 15.38
N GLY A 306 26.79 -2.93 15.32
CA GLY A 306 26.11 -3.31 14.09
C GLY A 306 25.03 -2.32 13.68
N ILE A 307 24.54 -2.52 12.48
CA ILE A 307 23.41 -1.78 11.91
C ILE A 307 22.37 -2.76 11.40
N TRP A 308 21.11 -2.51 11.75
CA TRP A 308 19.97 -3.17 11.11
C TRP A 308 19.24 -2.19 10.18
N SER A 309 19.35 -2.42 8.87
CA SER A 309 18.82 -1.57 7.82
C SER A 309 17.55 -2.18 7.22
N MET A 310 16.38 -1.81 7.74
CA MET A 310 15.08 -2.34 7.29
C MET A 310 14.58 -1.68 6.00
N GLY A 311 14.30 -2.48 4.99
CA GLY A 311 13.67 -2.01 3.76
C GLY A 311 12.20 -1.59 3.94
N PRO A 312 11.64 -0.77 3.01
CA PRO A 312 10.26 -0.26 3.07
C PRO A 312 9.19 -1.36 3.17
N ALA A 313 9.42 -2.50 2.55
CA ALA A 313 8.48 -3.65 2.58
C ALA A 313 8.22 -4.15 4.01
N HIS A 314 9.20 -4.07 4.90
CA HIS A 314 9.10 -4.49 6.29
C HIS A 314 8.53 -3.41 7.23
N ARG A 315 8.42 -2.17 6.76
CA ARG A 315 7.90 -1.03 7.53
C ARG A 315 6.40 -0.87 7.33
N LYS A 316 5.62 -0.86 8.42
CA LYS A 316 4.14 -0.86 8.36
C LYS A 316 3.54 0.28 7.55
N THR A 317 4.16 1.44 7.55
CA THR A 317 3.60 2.68 7.00
C THR A 317 4.34 3.22 5.78
N ALA A 318 5.47 2.62 5.39
CA ALA A 318 6.29 3.11 4.29
C ALA A 318 5.54 3.19 2.95
N ALA A 319 4.81 2.14 2.56
CA ALA A 319 4.02 2.15 1.33
C ALA A 319 2.95 3.25 1.31
N LYS A 320 2.27 3.49 2.45
CA LYS A 320 1.25 4.55 2.57
C LYS A 320 1.86 5.95 2.44
N ARG A 321 3.12 6.12 2.81
CA ARG A 321 3.86 7.38 2.76
C ARG A 321 4.65 7.55 1.45
N GLN A 322 4.65 6.55 0.58
CA GLN A 322 5.55 6.46 -0.58
C GLN A 322 7.04 6.55 -0.18
N ASP A 323 7.34 6.21 1.07
CA ASP A 323 8.68 6.27 1.63
C ASP A 323 9.52 5.11 1.10
N LYS A 324 10.50 5.43 0.27
CA LYS A 324 11.44 4.48 -0.35
C LYS A 324 12.68 4.24 0.52
N HIS A 325 12.89 5.03 1.57
CA HIS A 325 14.08 4.97 2.40
C HIS A 325 14.07 3.76 3.34
N ARG A 326 15.25 3.31 3.69
CA ARG A 326 15.44 2.27 4.70
C ARG A 326 15.35 2.88 6.10
N HIS A 327 14.84 2.10 7.05
CA HIS A 327 14.89 2.46 8.46
C HIS A 327 16.07 1.76 9.12
N VAL A 328 17.07 2.54 9.50
CA VAL A 328 18.34 2.05 10.04
C VAL A 328 18.33 2.17 11.56
N ILE A 329 18.78 1.12 12.26
CA ILE A 329 18.82 1.04 13.72
C ILE A 329 20.21 0.61 14.16
N PRO A 330 20.89 1.37 15.03
CA PRO A 330 22.14 0.96 15.65
C PRO A 330 21.92 -0.23 16.59
N LEU A 331 22.85 -1.16 16.56
CA LEU A 331 22.86 -2.35 17.41
C LEU A 331 24.07 -2.32 18.32
N PRO A 332 23.88 -2.26 19.65
CA PRO A 332 24.99 -2.29 20.60
C PRO A 332 25.84 -3.57 20.50
N PRO A 333 27.14 -3.53 20.84
CA PRO A 333 28.07 -4.61 20.60
C PRO A 333 27.61 -5.98 21.07
N ALA A 334 27.15 -6.07 22.32
CA ALA A 334 26.69 -7.35 22.87
C ALA A 334 25.45 -7.92 22.18
N LEU A 335 24.54 -7.07 21.72
CA LEU A 335 23.38 -7.52 20.92
C LEU A 335 23.83 -7.95 19.52
N TRP A 336 24.74 -7.19 18.92
CA TRP A 336 25.29 -7.49 17.61
C TRP A 336 26.00 -8.84 17.57
N GLU A 337 26.85 -9.12 18.56
CA GLU A 337 27.51 -10.43 18.69
C GLU A 337 26.52 -11.60 18.82
N ARG A 338 25.45 -11.43 19.59
CA ARG A 338 24.39 -12.45 19.71
C ARG A 338 23.67 -12.67 18.38
N LEU A 339 23.47 -11.63 17.59
CA LEU A 339 22.85 -11.74 16.27
C LEU A 339 23.77 -12.42 15.27
N LYS A 340 25.08 -12.09 15.27
CA LYS A 340 26.09 -12.80 14.45
C LYS A 340 26.14 -14.28 14.80
N ALA A 341 26.18 -14.61 16.08
CA ALA A 341 26.14 -16.00 16.55
C ALA A 341 24.82 -16.72 16.15
N GLN A 342 23.68 -16.03 16.15
CA GLN A 342 22.42 -16.57 15.68
C GLN A 342 22.43 -16.83 14.17
N MET A 343 22.98 -15.91 13.38
CA MET A 343 23.10 -16.06 11.93
C MET A 343 24.06 -17.20 11.58
N ALA A 344 25.19 -17.29 12.25
CA ALA A 344 26.14 -18.40 12.08
C ALA A 344 25.52 -19.76 12.40
N ARG A 345 24.79 -19.87 13.51
CA ARG A 345 24.09 -21.10 13.95
C ARG A 345 23.04 -21.60 12.96
N THR A 346 22.47 -20.72 12.18
CA THR A 346 21.42 -21.04 11.20
C THR A 346 21.89 -20.88 9.75
N ALA A 347 23.19 -20.83 9.51
CA ALA A 347 23.76 -20.65 8.17
C ALA A 347 23.47 -21.83 7.23
N ASP A 348 23.42 -23.04 7.80
CA ASP A 348 23.10 -24.30 7.11
C ASP A 348 21.66 -24.38 6.55
N LYS A 349 20.78 -23.50 7.00
CA LYS A 349 19.34 -23.58 6.68
C LYS A 349 18.94 -22.89 5.37
N ALA A 350 19.82 -22.63 4.47
CA ALA A 350 19.52 -22.00 3.17
C ALA A 350 18.36 -20.97 3.23
N SER A 351 18.33 -20.16 4.31
CA SER A 351 17.27 -19.21 4.59
C SER A 351 17.80 -17.79 4.56
N GLU A 352 17.09 -16.90 3.91
CA GLU A 352 17.39 -15.47 3.90
C GLU A 352 17.12 -14.78 5.26
N TYR A 353 16.38 -15.45 6.18
CA TYR A 353 15.97 -14.88 7.46
C TYR A 353 16.98 -15.15 8.57
N VAL A 354 17.16 -14.17 9.47
CA VAL A 354 17.92 -14.33 10.72
C VAL A 354 17.25 -15.36 11.64
N PHE A 355 15.93 -15.39 11.62
CA PHE A 355 15.08 -16.29 12.39
C PHE A 355 14.26 -17.19 11.46
N PRO A 356 14.87 -18.22 10.85
CA PRO A 356 14.17 -19.12 9.96
C PRO A 356 13.09 -19.92 10.67
N GLN A 357 12.09 -20.33 9.93
CA GLN A 357 11.06 -21.23 10.41
C GLN A 357 11.68 -22.61 10.72
N LEU A 358 11.42 -23.15 11.90
CA LEU A 358 11.96 -24.42 12.35
C LEU A 358 11.07 -25.62 11.98
N ARG A 359 9.78 -25.39 11.77
CA ARG A 359 8.77 -26.41 11.45
C ARG A 359 7.79 -25.87 10.42
N ALA A 360 7.33 -26.74 9.54
CA ALA A 360 6.27 -26.39 8.61
C ALA A 360 5.01 -25.92 9.35
N ARG A 361 4.39 -24.85 8.86
CA ARG A 361 3.14 -24.29 9.45
C ARG A 361 1.93 -25.18 9.20
N LYS A 362 1.97 -25.97 8.12
CA LYS A 362 0.97 -27.00 7.79
C LYS A 362 1.68 -28.34 7.62
N LYS A 363 1.00 -29.44 7.96
CA LYS A 363 1.50 -30.80 7.74
C LYS A 363 1.82 -30.98 6.23
N GLY A 364 3.04 -31.41 5.92
CA GLY A 364 3.52 -31.55 4.54
C GLY A 364 3.91 -30.24 3.83
N GLY A 365 3.85 -29.08 4.50
CA GLY A 365 4.24 -27.79 3.93
C GLY A 365 5.76 -27.55 3.95
N ARG A 366 6.22 -26.57 3.14
CA ARG A 366 7.62 -26.13 3.10
C ARG A 366 8.06 -25.44 4.40
N VAL A 367 9.34 -25.53 4.71
CA VAL A 367 10.01 -24.84 5.83
C VAL A 367 10.91 -23.72 5.26
N ASP A 368 10.35 -22.91 4.39
CA ASP A 368 11.03 -21.83 3.67
C ASP A 368 10.73 -20.41 4.22
N GLY A 369 10.00 -20.35 5.31
CA GLY A 369 9.57 -19.09 5.90
C GLY A 369 10.42 -18.63 7.09
N HIS A 370 9.95 -17.55 7.71
CA HIS A 370 10.52 -16.98 8.92
C HIS A 370 9.72 -17.35 10.17
N LEU A 371 10.28 -17.07 11.36
CA LEU A 371 9.60 -17.14 12.64
C LEU A 371 8.23 -16.46 12.59
N SER A 372 7.20 -17.08 13.16
CA SER A 372 5.89 -16.42 13.24
C SER A 372 5.94 -15.23 14.20
N ALA A 373 5.52 -14.06 13.73
CA ALA A 373 5.39 -12.88 14.60
C ALA A 373 4.43 -13.10 15.79
N ALA A 374 3.48 -14.03 15.67
CA ALA A 374 2.62 -14.44 16.78
C ALA A 374 3.38 -15.20 17.87
N ALA A 375 4.46 -15.91 17.52
CA ALA A 375 5.26 -16.67 18.48
C ALA A 375 5.87 -15.76 19.56
N LEU A 376 6.30 -14.55 19.20
CA LEU A 376 6.81 -13.55 20.15
C LEU A 376 5.75 -13.15 21.18
N ASN A 377 4.53 -12.88 20.72
CA ASN A 377 3.42 -12.55 21.61
C ASN A 377 2.99 -13.75 22.48
N HIS A 378 2.92 -14.93 21.89
CA HIS A 378 2.56 -16.14 22.61
C HIS A 378 3.58 -16.44 23.70
N ARG A 379 4.86 -16.21 23.45
CA ARG A 379 5.90 -16.44 24.43
C ARG A 379 5.79 -15.50 25.63
N LEU A 380 5.48 -14.23 25.42
CA LEU A 380 5.20 -13.30 26.52
C LEU A 380 4.03 -13.77 27.38
N LEU A 381 2.96 -14.27 26.76
CA LEU A 381 1.82 -14.86 27.47
C LEU A 381 2.23 -16.11 28.26
N ASP A 382 3.02 -16.99 27.65
CA ASP A 382 3.51 -18.22 28.28
C ASP A 382 4.43 -17.92 29.48
N MET A 383 5.20 -16.82 29.42
CA MET A 383 6.00 -16.31 30.54
C MET A 383 5.14 -15.68 31.67
N GLY A 384 3.87 -15.41 31.40
CA GLY A 384 3.00 -14.69 32.32
C GLY A 384 3.24 -13.20 32.37
N VAL A 385 3.94 -12.65 31.38
CA VAL A 385 4.21 -11.22 31.31
C VAL A 385 2.95 -10.46 30.93
N TRP A 386 2.67 -9.40 31.69
CA TRP A 386 1.51 -8.55 31.44
C TRP A 386 1.65 -7.72 30.17
N ALA A 387 2.88 -7.27 29.88
CA ALA A 387 3.19 -6.47 28.71
C ALA A 387 3.06 -7.24 27.39
N SER A 388 2.41 -6.64 26.39
CA SER A 388 2.45 -7.09 25.01
C SER A 388 3.71 -6.57 24.28
N PRO A 389 4.04 -7.08 23.08
CA PRO A 389 5.14 -6.51 22.29
C PRO A 389 5.04 -5.00 22.07
N HIS A 390 3.82 -4.46 21.99
CA HIS A 390 3.61 -3.03 21.83
C HIS A 390 3.80 -2.26 23.13
N ASP A 391 3.45 -2.86 24.26
CA ASP A 391 3.67 -2.26 25.58
C ASP A 391 5.17 -2.23 25.94
N LEU A 392 5.96 -3.25 25.53
CA LEU A 392 7.41 -3.25 25.65
C LEU A 392 8.06 -2.11 24.83
N ARG A 393 7.58 -1.89 23.61
CA ARG A 393 8.01 -0.74 22.78
C ARG A 393 7.64 0.61 23.42
N ARG A 394 6.48 0.72 24.08
CA ARG A 394 6.10 1.89 24.87
C ARG A 394 7.01 2.03 26.10
N GLY A 395 7.42 0.91 26.71
CA GLY A 395 8.37 0.88 27.81
C GLY A 395 9.71 1.51 27.44
N LEU A 396 10.28 1.16 26.26
CA LEU A 396 11.47 1.82 25.74
C LEU A 396 11.26 3.33 25.62
N SER A 397 10.19 3.74 24.92
CA SER A 397 9.90 5.15 24.72
C SER A 397 9.75 5.92 26.05
N SER A 398 9.05 5.33 27.01
CA SER A 398 8.85 5.93 28.33
C SER A 398 10.13 5.99 29.14
N ALA A 399 10.94 4.94 29.13
CA ALA A 399 12.20 4.91 29.85
C ALA A 399 13.19 5.93 29.28
N CYS A 400 13.36 5.98 27.95
CA CYS A 400 14.24 6.96 27.30
C CYS A 400 13.85 8.39 27.67
N GLN A 401 12.57 8.76 27.57
CA GLN A 401 12.13 10.13 27.83
C GLN A 401 12.09 10.49 29.31
N ASN A 402 11.56 9.60 30.16
CA ASN A 402 11.27 9.95 31.55
C ASN A 402 12.40 9.61 32.53
N ARG A 403 13.35 8.77 32.15
CA ARG A 403 14.43 8.29 33.03
C ARG A 403 15.82 8.61 32.51
N LEU A 404 15.99 8.64 31.19
CA LEU A 404 17.30 8.75 30.56
C LEU A 404 17.50 10.13 29.89
N GLY A 405 16.53 11.03 29.99
CA GLY A 405 16.66 12.39 29.46
C GLY A 405 16.73 12.49 27.93
N VAL A 406 16.37 11.43 27.20
CA VAL A 406 16.43 11.43 25.75
C VAL A 406 15.24 12.23 25.18
N GLU A 407 15.53 13.11 24.26
CA GLU A 407 14.50 13.93 23.63
C GLU A 407 13.50 13.09 22.83
N ARG A 408 12.23 13.51 22.87
CA ARG A 408 11.13 12.81 22.20
C ARG A 408 11.34 12.66 20.69
N PRO A 409 11.85 13.64 19.93
CA PRO A 409 12.14 13.49 18.50
C PRO A 409 13.11 12.33 18.22
N ASP A 410 14.20 12.22 19.00
CA ASP A 410 15.22 11.18 18.79
C ASP A 410 14.70 9.78 19.09
N VAL A 411 13.89 9.62 20.16
CA VAL A 411 13.18 8.36 20.44
C VAL A 411 12.24 7.97 19.30
N LYS A 412 11.56 8.95 18.69
CA LYS A 412 10.69 8.70 17.54
C LYS A 412 11.45 8.23 16.30
N LEU A 413 12.66 8.75 16.07
CA LEU A 413 13.53 8.28 15.00
C LEU A 413 13.91 6.80 15.17
N VAL A 414 14.29 6.36 16.37
CA VAL A 414 14.57 4.94 16.68
C VAL A 414 13.33 4.08 16.46
N LEU A 415 12.16 4.59 16.81
CA LEU A 415 10.90 3.85 16.73
C LEU A 415 10.21 3.90 15.34
N ASP A 416 10.76 4.53 14.32
CA ASP A 416 10.08 4.74 13.03
C ASP A 416 8.68 5.37 13.20
N HIS A 417 8.57 6.32 14.14
CA HIS A 417 7.38 7.13 14.31
C HIS A 417 7.53 8.42 13.52
N ASN A 418 6.71 8.60 12.48
CA ASN A 418 6.56 9.93 11.89
C ASN A 418 5.77 10.81 12.85
N GLU A 419 6.29 11.95 13.13
CA GLU A 419 5.43 13.09 13.43
C GLU A 419 4.73 13.40 12.11
N GLY A 420 3.42 13.51 12.10
CA GLY A 420 2.68 13.92 10.92
C GLY A 420 3.00 15.38 10.51
N ILE A 421 4.27 15.70 10.44
CA ILE A 421 4.78 16.88 9.80
C ILE A 421 4.60 16.58 8.32
N PRO A 422 3.66 17.24 7.62
CA PRO A 422 3.82 17.39 6.20
C PRO A 422 5.19 18.06 6.08
N THR A 423 6.19 17.36 5.62
CA THR A 423 7.44 17.99 5.21
C THR A 423 7.08 18.84 4.00
N ASN A 424 6.65 20.09 4.25
CA ASN A 424 6.68 21.15 3.26
C ASN A 424 8.14 21.49 2.89
N ASP A 425 9.08 20.87 3.57
CA ASP A 425 10.50 20.97 3.25
C ASP A 425 10.84 19.91 2.21
N VAL A 426 10.83 20.35 0.95
CA VAL A 426 11.23 19.56 -0.22
C VAL A 426 12.67 19.04 -0.08
N LEU A 427 13.55 19.78 0.61
CA LEU A 427 14.92 19.38 0.90
C LEU A 427 14.96 18.15 1.84
N GLU A 428 14.17 18.14 2.91
CA GLU A 428 14.13 17.02 3.85
C GLU A 428 13.44 15.78 3.23
N ALA A 429 12.41 16.00 2.39
CA ALA A 429 11.67 14.91 1.75
C ALA A 429 12.45 14.21 0.61
N HIS A 430 13.29 14.93 -0.13
CA HIS A 430 13.88 14.44 -1.38
C HIS A 430 15.41 14.42 -1.42
N TYR A 431 16.09 15.24 -0.60
CA TYR A 431 17.54 15.42 -0.66
C TYR A 431 18.28 14.97 0.60
N THR A 432 17.61 14.81 1.73
CA THR A 432 18.26 14.36 2.98
C THR A 432 18.04 12.85 3.19
N VAL A 433 18.79 12.04 2.45
CA VAL A 433 18.88 10.59 2.68
C VAL A 433 19.84 10.35 3.86
N HIS A 434 19.45 10.75 5.06
CA HIS A 434 20.23 10.46 6.25
C HIS A 434 19.56 9.34 7.04
N ASP A 435 20.33 8.28 7.28
CA ASP A 435 19.95 7.19 8.19
C ASP A 435 19.75 7.69 9.63
N ARG A 436 20.12 8.95 9.89
CA ARG A 436 20.05 9.65 11.19
C ARG A 436 20.73 8.84 12.30
N LEU A 437 21.83 8.17 11.95
CA LEU A 437 22.63 7.41 12.90
C LEU A 437 23.28 8.32 13.93
N ASP A 438 23.62 9.56 13.55
CA ASP A 438 24.07 10.66 14.42
C ASP A 438 23.13 10.93 15.60
N LYS A 439 21.83 10.71 15.42
CA LYS A 439 20.81 10.87 16.45
C LYS A 439 20.42 9.56 17.14
N LYS A 440 20.36 8.48 16.38
CA LYS A 440 19.95 7.17 16.89
C LYS A 440 21.03 6.47 17.70
N GLY A 441 22.31 6.67 17.33
CA GLY A 441 23.46 6.14 18.07
C GLY A 441 23.43 6.55 19.54
N PRO A 442 23.46 7.86 19.86
CA PRO A 442 23.40 8.35 21.25
C PRO A 442 22.19 7.84 22.04
N VAL A 443 21.02 7.69 21.40
CA VAL A 443 19.86 7.07 22.09
C VAL A 443 20.17 5.64 22.52
N MET A 444 20.81 4.86 21.64
CA MET A 444 21.12 3.46 21.93
C MET A 444 22.28 3.34 22.92
N GLU A 445 23.24 4.26 22.93
CA GLU A 445 24.32 4.31 23.93
C GLU A 445 23.82 4.55 25.33
N VAL A 446 22.80 5.39 25.51
CA VAL A 446 22.18 5.65 26.82
C VAL A 446 21.17 4.57 27.20
N TRP A 447 20.40 4.08 26.22
CA TRP A 447 19.38 3.05 26.46
C TRP A 447 19.98 1.69 26.81
N TRP A 448 21.05 1.26 26.14
CA TRP A 448 21.59 -0.09 26.28
C TRP A 448 22.12 -0.41 27.68
N PRO A 449 22.92 0.42 28.33
CA PRO A 449 23.37 0.16 29.70
C PRO A 449 22.19 0.08 30.68
N TRP A 450 21.20 0.93 30.53
CA TRP A 450 20.01 0.87 31.36
C TRP A 450 19.24 -0.44 31.14
N PHE A 451 19.05 -0.85 29.90
CA PHE A 451 18.40 -2.09 29.53
C PHE A 451 19.13 -3.32 30.11
N GLU A 452 20.47 -3.37 30.05
CA GLU A 452 21.29 -4.41 30.66
C GLU A 452 21.14 -4.43 32.19
N ALA A 453 21.12 -3.26 32.83
CA ALA A 453 20.92 -3.14 34.26
C ALA A 453 19.55 -3.70 34.70
N GLN A 454 18.49 -3.47 33.93
CA GLN A 454 17.18 -4.07 34.22
C GLN A 454 17.21 -5.60 34.08
N ALA A 455 17.90 -6.12 33.07
CA ALA A 455 18.04 -7.56 32.89
C ALA A 455 18.84 -8.22 34.01
N ALA A 456 19.93 -7.56 34.46
CA ALA A 456 20.76 -8.04 35.59
C ALA A 456 20.04 -7.98 36.95
N ALA A 457 19.19 -6.97 37.16
CA ALA A 457 18.42 -6.82 38.38
C ALA A 457 17.22 -7.79 38.46
N ALA A 458 16.86 -8.46 37.39
CA ALA A 458 15.70 -9.34 37.35
C ALA A 458 15.94 -10.65 38.11
N THR A 459 15.12 -10.93 39.07
CA THR A 459 15.13 -12.21 39.80
C THR A 459 14.25 -13.23 39.08
N LEU A 460 14.85 -14.37 38.73
CA LEU A 460 14.13 -15.49 38.13
C LEU A 460 13.85 -16.57 39.15
N PRO A 461 12.70 -17.26 39.10
CA PRO A 461 12.48 -18.51 39.82
C PRO A 461 13.52 -19.55 39.40
N PRO A 462 13.71 -20.64 40.17
CA PRO A 462 14.51 -21.76 39.73
C PRO A 462 14.17 -22.19 38.32
N LEU A 463 15.16 -22.37 37.44
CA LEU A 463 14.95 -22.57 35.98
C LEU A 463 14.06 -23.79 35.70
N ALA A 464 14.11 -24.81 36.56
CA ALA A 464 13.25 -26.00 36.41
C ALA A 464 11.76 -25.66 36.65
N GLU A 465 11.46 -24.82 37.63
CA GLU A 465 10.11 -24.34 37.92
C GLU A 465 9.62 -23.41 36.83
N LEU A 466 10.46 -22.47 36.39
CA LEU A 466 10.14 -21.57 35.29
C LEU A 466 9.80 -22.32 34.00
N ARG A 467 10.55 -23.38 33.67
CA ARG A 467 10.24 -24.26 32.52
C ARG A 467 8.88 -24.93 32.65
N LYS A 468 8.58 -25.49 33.86
CA LYS A 468 7.29 -26.13 34.14
C LYS A 468 6.14 -25.15 33.98
N GLU A 469 6.29 -23.94 34.52
CA GLU A 469 5.27 -22.91 34.49
C GLU A 469 5.01 -22.40 33.04
N ILE A 470 6.06 -22.11 32.27
CA ILE A 470 5.95 -21.74 30.84
C ILE A 470 5.25 -22.86 30.07
N ALA A 471 5.61 -24.11 30.30
CA ALA A 471 5.00 -25.25 29.63
C ALA A 471 3.52 -25.44 30.02
N ARG A 472 3.16 -25.20 31.29
CA ARG A 472 1.79 -25.22 31.78
C ARG A 472 0.93 -24.16 31.10
N ARG A 473 1.36 -22.89 31.16
CA ARG A 473 0.64 -21.77 30.54
C ARG A 473 0.51 -21.92 29.01
N ARG A 474 1.53 -22.46 28.38
CA ARG A 474 1.46 -22.80 26.95
C ARG A 474 0.36 -23.79 26.66
N ARG A 475 0.28 -24.89 27.43
CA ARG A 475 -0.76 -25.92 27.25
C ARG A 475 -2.16 -25.35 27.46
N GLU A 476 -2.35 -24.54 28.48
CA GLU A 476 -3.62 -23.85 28.76
C GLU A 476 -4.04 -22.95 27.63
N ARG A 477 -3.13 -22.10 27.13
CA ARG A 477 -3.38 -21.23 25.99
C ARG A 477 -3.72 -22.01 24.71
N GLU A 478 -3.01 -23.12 24.43
CA GLU A 478 -3.28 -23.99 23.28
C GLU A 478 -4.63 -24.69 23.42
N ALA A 479 -4.99 -25.17 24.60
CA ALA A 479 -6.29 -25.79 24.89
C ALA A 479 -7.44 -24.76 24.72
N GLU A 480 -7.28 -23.56 25.28
CA GLU A 480 -8.26 -22.48 25.10
C GLU A 480 -8.42 -22.09 23.60
N GLY A 481 -7.32 -22.05 22.84
CA GLY A 481 -7.34 -21.79 21.41
C GLY A 481 -8.10 -22.87 20.62
N LYS A 482 -7.89 -24.14 20.98
CA LYS A 482 -8.63 -25.26 20.38
C LYS A 482 -10.12 -25.21 20.72
N ALA A 483 -10.47 -24.95 21.97
CA ALA A 483 -11.86 -24.81 22.42
C ALA A 483 -12.59 -23.65 21.69
N LYS A 484 -11.95 -22.49 21.57
CA LYS A 484 -12.50 -21.36 20.81
C LYS A 484 -12.70 -21.69 19.32
N THR A 485 -11.78 -22.45 18.73
CA THR A 485 -11.90 -22.87 17.34
C THR A 485 -13.03 -23.86 17.13
N ALA A 486 -13.17 -24.84 18.04
CA ALA A 486 -14.27 -25.80 18.02
C ALA A 486 -15.64 -25.11 18.20
N ALA A 487 -15.74 -24.20 19.17
CA ALA A 487 -16.97 -23.42 19.39
C ALA A 487 -17.38 -22.58 18.17
N ARG A 488 -16.40 -21.95 17.48
CA ARG A 488 -16.66 -21.20 16.25
C ARG A 488 -17.13 -22.11 15.11
N LYS A 489 -16.55 -23.31 15.00
CA LYS A 489 -16.97 -24.29 13.99
C LYS A 489 -18.41 -24.76 14.25
N ALA A 490 -18.73 -25.13 15.49
CA ALA A 490 -20.07 -25.53 15.88
C ALA A 490 -21.10 -24.44 15.66
N ALA A 491 -20.78 -23.18 16.01
CA ALA A 491 -21.66 -22.04 15.78
C ALA A 491 -21.91 -21.80 14.26
N ARG A 492 -20.90 -22.01 13.42
CA ARG A 492 -21.03 -21.90 11.97
C ARG A 492 -21.93 -23.00 11.40
N GLU A 493 -21.71 -24.24 11.81
CA GLU A 493 -22.53 -25.40 11.39
C GLU A 493 -23.99 -25.23 11.83
N ALA A 494 -24.24 -24.74 13.04
CA ALA A 494 -25.58 -24.43 13.51
C ALA A 494 -26.25 -23.32 12.70
N ALA A 495 -25.51 -22.26 12.34
CA ALA A 495 -26.04 -21.18 11.52
C ALA A 495 -26.35 -21.65 10.08
N GLU A 496 -25.50 -22.49 9.48
CA GLU A 496 -25.73 -23.08 8.15
C GLU A 496 -26.97 -24.00 8.18
N LYS A 497 -27.15 -24.80 9.22
CA LYS A 497 -28.33 -25.65 9.43
C LYS A 497 -29.61 -24.83 9.59
N ALA A 498 -29.60 -23.80 10.43
CA ALA A 498 -30.73 -22.91 10.61
C ALA A 498 -31.13 -22.17 9.30
N LYS A 499 -30.13 -21.79 8.50
CA LYS A 499 -30.35 -21.15 7.18
C LYS A 499 -30.98 -22.14 6.20
N ALA A 500 -30.55 -23.39 6.19
CA ALA A 500 -31.14 -24.46 5.35
C ALA A 500 -32.59 -24.78 5.76
N GLU A 501 -32.87 -24.85 7.06
CA GLU A 501 -34.20 -25.06 7.60
C GLU A 501 -35.13 -23.90 7.24
N ALA A 502 -34.66 -22.65 7.38
CA ALA A 502 -35.43 -21.46 7.00
C ALA A 502 -35.74 -21.42 5.49
N ALA A 503 -34.76 -21.81 4.65
CA ALA A 503 -34.93 -21.90 3.20
C ALA A 503 -35.93 -23.01 2.82
N ALA A 504 -35.91 -24.15 3.49
CA ALA A 504 -36.85 -25.25 3.28
C ALA A 504 -38.29 -24.86 3.69
N LEU A 505 -38.47 -24.14 4.79
CA LEU A 505 -39.75 -23.60 5.24
C LEU A 505 -40.31 -22.55 4.25
N ALA A 506 -39.45 -21.67 3.75
CA ALA A 506 -39.86 -20.69 2.73
C ALA A 506 -40.29 -21.35 1.42
N ALA A 507 -39.60 -22.41 0.99
CA ALA A 507 -39.97 -23.19 -0.19
C ALA A 507 -41.28 -23.96 0.01
N ALA A 508 -41.52 -24.51 1.19
CA ALA A 508 -42.77 -25.20 1.52
C ALA A 508 -43.98 -24.25 1.63
N GLY A 509 -43.78 -23.03 2.16
CA GLY A 509 -44.81 -22.00 2.27
C GLY A 509 -45.23 -21.37 0.93
N GLY A 510 -44.34 -21.39 -0.07
CA GLY A 510 -44.64 -20.86 -1.43
C GLY A 510 -45.62 -21.70 -2.26
N HIS A 511 -45.88 -22.93 -1.86
CA HIS A 511 -46.86 -23.80 -2.54
C HIS A 511 -48.28 -23.70 -2.00
N ALA A 512 -48.50 -22.99 -0.87
CA ALA A 512 -49.84 -22.88 -0.24
C ALA A 512 -50.64 -21.65 -0.67
N VAL A 513 -50.12 -20.78 -1.53
CA VAL A 513 -50.81 -19.54 -2.00
C VAL A 513 -51.21 -19.62 -3.49
N ALA A 514 -50.95 -20.76 -4.16
CA ALA A 514 -51.24 -20.95 -5.58
C ALA A 514 -52.30 -22.08 -5.81
N ALA A 515 -53.20 -22.31 -4.85
CA ALA A 515 -54.35 -23.20 -5.01
C ALA A 515 -55.65 -22.47 -4.74
#